data_def1cee594c5f7715031f429ddf277ee
#
_entry.id   def1cee594c5f7715031f429ddf277ee
#
_cell.length_a   1.000
_cell.length_b   1.000
_cell.length_c   1.000
_cell.angle_alpha   90.00
_cell.angle_beta   90.00
_cell.angle_gamma   90.00
#
_symmetry.space_group_name_H-M   'P 1'
#
loop_
_entity.id
_entity.type
_entity.pdbx_description
1 polymer ?
#
loop_
_entity_poly.entity_id
_entity_poly.type
_entity_poly.pdbx_seq_one_letter_code
_entity_poly.pdbx_strand_id
1 'polypeptide(L)'
;LHDIILVADEVQTGFGRTGTLFAMEHFGIEPDLFTVAKSIAGGLPLSGVVGRASIMDAAHVGGIGGTFGGNPISCAAALAVLEIMDEEKLPQRAMEIGSKVVSVINRLKKEVQYIKSIRGLGAMQGIEIVDQNGDPDKDRVLKIHQYALQNGLVMITAGTFGNVIRTLMPLTISNAELNQSLDILCDALK
;
A
#
# COMPACT_ATOMS: atom_id res chain seq x y z
N LEU A 1 14.91 27.97 8.24
CA LEU A 1 13.47 27.72 8.22
C LEU A 1 12.95 28.38 6.97
N HIS A 2 12.33 27.63 6.07
CA HIS A 2 12.06 28.06 4.69
C HIS A 2 10.56 28.14 4.39
N ASP A 3 9.70 28.05 5.41
CA ASP A 3 8.23 28.08 5.29
C ASP A 3 7.68 27.15 4.17
N ILE A 4 8.27 25.95 4.06
CA ILE A 4 7.87 24.93 3.09
C ILE A 4 6.70 24.14 3.68
N ILE A 5 5.59 24.06 2.95
CA ILE A 5 4.43 23.26 3.30
C ILE A 5 4.74 21.79 2.99
N LEU A 6 4.60 20.92 3.99
CA LEU A 6 4.74 19.48 3.85
C LEU A 6 3.37 18.85 3.59
N VAL A 7 3.22 18.19 2.44
CA VAL A 7 2.01 17.44 2.08
C VAL A 7 2.33 15.95 2.11
N ALA A 8 1.64 15.16 2.93
CA ALA A 8 1.72 13.71 2.93
C ALA A 8 0.66 13.11 2.00
N ASP A 9 1.08 12.38 0.98
CA ASP A 9 0.16 11.62 0.13
C ASP A 9 -0.11 10.25 0.77
N GLU A 10 -1.18 10.16 1.56
CA GLU A 10 -1.65 8.96 2.24
C GLU A 10 -2.73 8.19 1.45
N VAL A 11 -2.90 8.51 0.17
CA VAL A 11 -3.90 7.89 -0.72
C VAL A 11 -3.71 6.36 -0.80
N GLN A 12 -2.46 5.88 -0.74
CA GLN A 12 -2.15 4.44 -0.76
C GLN A 12 -1.70 3.87 0.59
N THR A 13 -1.07 4.69 1.39
CA THR A 13 -0.40 4.27 2.63
C THR A 13 -1.30 4.35 3.84
N GLY A 14 -2.32 5.18 3.77
CA GLY A 14 -3.29 5.35 4.85
C GLY A 14 -4.19 4.14 5.09
N PHE A 15 -4.98 4.23 6.12
CA PHE A 15 -5.97 3.24 6.55
C PHE A 15 -5.36 1.86 6.85
N GLY A 16 -4.32 1.85 7.68
CA GLY A 16 -3.76 0.63 8.25
C GLY A 16 -2.73 -0.09 7.40
N ARG A 17 -2.58 0.27 6.12
CA ARG A 17 -1.77 -0.44 5.14
C ARG A 17 -0.32 -0.69 5.57
N THR A 18 0.28 0.28 6.24
CA THR A 18 1.68 0.25 6.70
C THR A 18 1.86 -0.22 8.13
N GLY A 19 0.77 -0.53 8.84
CA GLY A 19 0.82 -0.97 10.24
C GLY A 19 0.45 0.11 11.26
N THR A 20 0.22 1.33 10.80
CA THR A 20 -0.34 2.48 11.53
C THR A 20 -1.54 3.00 10.77
N LEU A 21 -2.36 3.88 11.35
CA LEU A 21 -3.49 4.46 10.63
C LEU A 21 -2.98 5.24 9.40
N PHE A 22 -1.93 6.05 9.58
CA PHE A 22 -1.24 6.77 8.51
C PHE A 22 0.27 6.51 8.55
N ALA A 23 0.90 6.44 7.39
CA ALA A 23 2.34 6.12 7.30
C ALA A 23 3.23 7.17 7.96
N MET A 24 2.82 8.43 8.02
CA MET A 24 3.60 9.51 8.66
C MET A 24 3.84 9.27 10.15
N GLU A 25 3.00 8.46 10.81
CA GLU A 25 3.17 8.07 12.22
C GLU A 25 4.49 7.30 12.45
N HIS A 26 4.96 6.51 11.47
CA HIS A 26 6.24 5.78 11.57
C HIS A 26 7.44 6.72 11.70
N PHE A 27 7.32 7.96 11.21
CA PHE A 27 8.40 8.92 11.16
C PHE A 27 8.31 9.97 12.29
N GLY A 28 7.21 9.97 13.04
CA GLY A 28 6.95 10.99 14.07
C GLY A 28 6.83 12.40 13.48
N ILE A 29 6.42 12.52 12.23
CA ILE A 29 6.30 13.80 11.52
C ILE A 29 4.81 14.14 11.39
N GLU A 30 4.46 15.37 11.77
CA GLU A 30 3.13 15.93 11.56
C GLU A 30 3.15 16.76 10.27
N PRO A 31 2.50 16.33 9.18
CA PRO A 31 2.44 17.09 7.95
C PRO A 31 1.53 18.32 8.10
N ASP A 32 1.72 19.32 7.25
CA ASP A 32 0.83 20.49 7.18
C ASP A 32 -0.52 20.12 6.54
N LEU A 33 -0.48 19.23 5.54
CA LEU A 33 -1.63 18.67 4.84
C LEU A 33 -1.41 17.17 4.62
N PHE A 34 -2.49 16.38 4.55
CA PHE A 34 -2.43 15.03 4.01
C PHE A 34 -3.67 14.71 3.17
N THR A 35 -3.46 13.88 2.16
CA THR A 35 -4.51 13.44 1.24
C THR A 35 -4.92 12.02 1.52
N VAL A 36 -6.22 11.73 1.44
CA VAL A 36 -6.81 10.42 1.70
C VAL A 36 -7.78 10.02 0.58
N ALA A 37 -7.79 8.75 0.22
CA ALA A 37 -8.71 8.17 -0.75
C ALA A 37 -8.70 6.63 -0.64
N LYS A 38 -9.07 5.94 -1.71
CA LYS A 38 -9.01 4.47 -1.87
C LYS A 38 -9.70 3.72 -0.73
N SER A 39 -8.93 3.26 0.27
CA SER A 39 -9.43 2.43 1.38
C SER A 39 -10.41 3.15 2.30
N ILE A 40 -10.46 4.48 2.27
CA ILE A 40 -11.30 5.28 3.18
C ILE A 40 -12.78 4.87 3.19
N ALA A 41 -13.34 4.45 2.05
CA ALA A 41 -14.77 4.13 1.90
C ALA A 41 -15.03 2.71 1.37
N GLY A 42 -14.08 1.77 1.53
CA GLY A 42 -14.29 0.36 1.24
C GLY A 42 -14.67 0.05 -0.23
N GLY A 43 -14.26 0.91 -1.17
CA GLY A 43 -14.55 0.79 -2.61
C GLY A 43 -15.55 1.80 -3.15
N LEU A 44 -16.26 2.56 -2.31
CA LEU A 44 -17.07 3.68 -2.76
C LEU A 44 -16.18 4.92 -3.02
N PRO A 45 -16.54 5.76 -4.01
CA PRO A 45 -15.75 6.94 -4.36
C PRO A 45 -15.82 7.99 -3.24
N LEU A 46 -14.70 8.14 -2.53
CA LEU A 46 -14.49 9.18 -1.52
C LEU A 46 -13.01 9.54 -1.49
N SER A 47 -12.74 10.82 -1.36
CA SER A 47 -11.40 11.34 -1.07
C SER A 47 -11.52 12.57 -0.18
N GLY A 48 -10.43 12.93 0.46
CA GLY A 48 -10.38 14.10 1.31
C GLY A 48 -8.97 14.68 1.39
N VAL A 49 -8.92 15.93 1.80
CA VAL A 49 -7.71 16.62 2.24
C VAL A 49 -7.95 17.08 3.67
N VAL A 50 -7.00 16.77 4.52
CA VAL A 50 -7.00 17.20 5.93
C VAL A 50 -5.76 18.04 6.16
N GLY A 51 -5.88 19.13 6.89
CA GLY A 51 -4.73 19.98 7.14
C GLY A 51 -4.98 21.06 8.17
N ARG A 52 -3.94 21.84 8.44
CA ARG A 52 -3.99 22.94 9.38
C ARG A 52 -5.03 23.98 8.93
N ALA A 53 -5.88 24.45 9.84
CA ALA A 53 -6.92 25.43 9.55
C ALA A 53 -6.36 26.67 8.84
N SER A 54 -5.19 27.18 9.25
CA SER A 54 -4.55 28.34 8.62
C SER A 54 -4.25 28.18 7.13
N ILE A 55 -4.11 26.93 6.66
CA ILE A 55 -3.89 26.61 5.24
C ILE A 55 -5.22 26.32 4.58
N MET A 56 -6.08 25.50 5.21
CA MET A 56 -7.36 25.09 4.63
C MET A 56 -8.32 26.29 4.46
N ASP A 57 -8.34 27.21 5.41
CA ASP A 57 -9.20 28.40 5.40
C ASP A 57 -8.73 29.51 4.45
N ALA A 58 -7.50 29.37 3.91
CA ALA A 58 -7.00 30.31 2.90
C ALA A 58 -7.67 30.12 1.51
N ALA A 59 -8.33 28.97 1.28
CA ALA A 59 -9.07 28.76 0.03
C ALA A 59 -10.31 29.66 -0.03
N HIS A 60 -10.52 30.31 -1.19
CA HIS A 60 -11.74 31.11 -1.41
C HIS A 60 -12.99 30.21 -1.42
N VAL A 61 -14.15 30.79 -1.11
CA VAL A 61 -15.45 30.10 -1.13
C VAL A 61 -15.67 29.44 -2.50
N GLY A 62 -15.93 28.13 -2.51
CA GLY A 62 -16.07 27.32 -3.72
C GLY A 62 -14.76 26.93 -4.41
N GLY A 63 -13.59 27.30 -3.84
CA GLY A 63 -12.28 26.95 -4.40
C GLY A 63 -11.88 25.48 -4.21
N ILE A 64 -12.46 24.81 -3.21
CA ILE A 64 -12.24 23.39 -2.94
C ILE A 64 -13.59 22.69 -3.00
N GLY A 65 -13.73 21.70 -3.87
CA GLY A 65 -14.94 20.91 -3.93
C GLY A 65 -15.16 20.26 -5.30
N GLY A 66 -16.21 19.46 -5.35
CA GLY A 66 -16.68 18.79 -6.57
C GLY A 66 -18.12 18.31 -6.38
N THR A 67 -18.83 18.09 -7.47
CA THR A 67 -20.25 17.73 -7.48
C THR A 67 -20.57 16.52 -6.58
N PHE A 68 -19.67 15.56 -6.48
CA PHE A 68 -19.84 14.33 -5.70
C PHE A 68 -19.12 14.37 -4.34
N GLY A 69 -18.48 15.49 -3.98
CA GLY A 69 -17.78 15.65 -2.71
C GLY A 69 -18.74 15.49 -1.53
N GLY A 70 -18.34 14.71 -0.52
CA GLY A 70 -19.16 14.48 0.67
C GLY A 70 -20.42 13.66 0.41
N ASN A 71 -20.47 12.80 -0.60
CA ASN A 71 -21.60 11.90 -0.83
C ASN A 71 -21.94 11.13 0.44
N PRO A 72 -23.20 11.23 0.97
CA PRO A 72 -23.57 10.66 2.26
C PRO A 72 -23.44 9.13 2.33
N ILE A 73 -23.64 8.41 1.21
CA ILE A 73 -23.47 6.96 1.14
C ILE A 73 -21.98 6.60 1.33
N SER A 74 -21.10 7.30 0.63
CA SER A 74 -19.65 7.10 0.76
C SER A 74 -19.14 7.49 2.15
N CYS A 75 -19.70 8.55 2.75
CA CYS A 75 -19.36 8.95 4.12
C CYS A 75 -19.82 7.91 5.15
N ALA A 76 -21.03 7.35 5.00
CA ALA A 76 -21.50 6.26 5.86
C ALA A 76 -20.62 5.00 5.73
N ALA A 77 -20.20 4.65 4.52
CA ALA A 77 -19.25 3.56 4.29
C ALA A 77 -17.88 3.84 4.94
N ALA A 78 -17.41 5.08 4.91
CA ALA A 78 -16.15 5.46 5.53
C ALA A 78 -16.20 5.29 7.06
N LEU A 79 -17.31 5.66 7.70
CA LEU A 79 -17.50 5.42 9.15
C LEU A 79 -17.45 3.94 9.48
N ALA A 80 -18.14 3.10 8.71
CA ALA A 80 -18.09 1.64 8.89
C ALA A 80 -16.68 1.07 8.67
N VAL A 81 -15.91 1.59 7.70
CA VAL A 81 -14.50 1.19 7.51
C VAL A 81 -13.67 1.49 8.75
N LEU A 82 -13.83 2.67 9.34
CA LEU A 82 -13.06 3.04 10.55
C LEU A 82 -13.44 2.15 11.76
N GLU A 83 -14.71 1.82 11.92
CA GLU A 83 -15.20 0.90 12.95
C GLU A 83 -14.58 -0.49 12.78
N ILE A 84 -14.67 -1.08 11.59
CA ILE A 84 -14.08 -2.39 11.26
C ILE A 84 -12.56 -2.39 11.48
N MET A 85 -11.88 -1.32 11.10
CA MET A 85 -10.42 -1.22 11.28
C MET A 85 -10.01 -1.30 12.74
N ASP A 86 -10.80 -0.69 13.64
CA ASP A 86 -10.54 -0.76 15.08
C ASP A 86 -10.95 -2.12 15.66
N GLU A 87 -12.12 -2.63 15.31
CA GLU A 87 -12.65 -3.93 15.80
C GLU A 87 -11.74 -5.09 15.40
N GLU A 88 -11.33 -5.15 14.12
CA GLU A 88 -10.50 -6.23 13.56
C GLU A 88 -8.99 -5.98 13.71
N LYS A 89 -8.59 -4.87 14.32
CA LYS A 89 -7.18 -4.51 14.53
C LYS A 89 -6.37 -4.55 13.22
N LEU A 90 -6.92 -3.99 12.13
CA LEU A 90 -6.33 -4.11 10.79
C LEU A 90 -4.91 -3.54 10.66
N PRO A 91 -4.49 -2.48 11.38
CA PRO A 91 -3.08 -2.06 11.37
C PRO A 91 -2.13 -3.15 11.91
N GLN A 92 -2.51 -3.83 12.99
CA GLN A 92 -1.73 -4.95 13.53
C GLN A 92 -1.71 -6.12 12.55
N ARG A 93 -2.85 -6.41 11.91
CA ARG A 93 -2.94 -7.42 10.86
C ARG A 93 -2.00 -7.12 9.69
N ALA A 94 -1.86 -5.86 9.28
CA ALA A 94 -0.92 -5.44 8.26
C ALA A 94 0.54 -5.77 8.63
N MET A 95 0.92 -5.59 9.89
CA MET A 95 2.26 -5.96 10.37
C MET A 95 2.49 -7.46 10.33
N GLU A 96 1.50 -8.28 10.72
CA GLU A 96 1.58 -9.74 10.63
C GLU A 96 1.77 -10.21 9.18
N ILE A 97 0.94 -9.69 8.26
CA ILE A 97 1.03 -9.98 6.83
C ILE A 97 2.43 -9.62 6.31
N GLY A 98 2.90 -8.41 6.60
CA GLY A 98 4.20 -7.92 6.17
C GLY A 98 5.35 -8.78 6.68
N SER A 99 5.33 -9.11 7.97
CA SER A 99 6.34 -9.98 8.59
C SER A 99 6.39 -11.36 7.93
N LYS A 100 5.24 -11.93 7.60
CA LYS A 100 5.15 -13.21 6.91
C LYS A 100 5.72 -13.13 5.49
N VAL A 101 5.32 -12.12 4.71
CA VAL A 101 5.85 -11.88 3.36
C VAL A 101 7.37 -11.72 3.40
N VAL A 102 7.88 -10.87 4.27
CA VAL A 102 9.33 -10.63 4.43
C VAL A 102 10.08 -11.91 4.80
N SER A 103 9.53 -12.71 5.72
CA SER A 103 10.14 -13.99 6.13
C SER A 103 10.24 -14.97 4.96
N VAL A 104 9.16 -15.14 4.19
CA VAL A 104 9.10 -16.05 3.04
C VAL A 104 10.09 -15.61 1.96
N ILE A 105 10.08 -14.34 1.59
CA ILE A 105 10.96 -13.81 0.53
C ILE A 105 12.43 -13.82 0.94
N ASN A 106 12.75 -13.51 2.20
CA ASN A 106 14.14 -13.59 2.68
C ASN A 106 14.68 -15.04 2.70
N ARG A 107 13.81 -16.03 2.92
CA ARG A 107 14.20 -17.44 2.78
C ARG A 107 14.48 -17.76 1.31
N LEU A 108 13.57 -17.39 0.41
CA LEU A 108 13.69 -17.65 -1.02
C LEU A 108 14.90 -16.93 -1.65
N LYS A 109 15.21 -15.73 -1.20
CA LYS A 109 16.38 -14.96 -1.64
C LYS A 109 17.72 -15.70 -1.46
N LYS A 110 17.81 -16.65 -0.54
CA LYS A 110 19.02 -17.47 -0.35
C LYS A 110 19.25 -18.45 -1.51
N GLU A 111 18.18 -18.80 -2.23
CA GLU A 111 18.18 -19.76 -3.32
C GLU A 111 18.09 -19.05 -4.69
N VAL A 112 17.42 -17.90 -4.73
CA VAL A 112 17.11 -17.14 -5.95
C VAL A 112 17.92 -15.84 -5.97
N GLN A 113 19.01 -15.83 -6.72
CA GLN A 113 20.00 -14.75 -6.70
C GLN A 113 19.52 -13.43 -7.31
N TYR A 114 18.52 -13.44 -8.19
CA TYR A 114 17.99 -12.24 -8.82
C TYR A 114 16.99 -11.44 -7.96
N ILE A 115 16.65 -11.93 -6.77
CA ILE A 115 15.94 -11.15 -5.75
C ILE A 115 16.96 -10.27 -5.04
N LYS A 116 17.04 -8.99 -5.40
CA LYS A 116 17.99 -8.05 -4.81
C LYS A 116 17.61 -7.66 -3.37
N SER A 117 16.38 -7.25 -3.19
CA SER A 117 15.89 -6.77 -1.89
C SER A 117 14.40 -6.98 -1.72
N ILE A 118 13.96 -6.97 -0.46
CA ILE A 118 12.58 -6.71 -0.07
C ILE A 118 12.55 -5.53 0.89
N ARG A 119 11.66 -4.58 0.65
CA ARG A 119 11.51 -3.38 1.47
C ARG A 119 10.05 -2.91 1.51
N GLY A 120 9.67 -2.29 2.61
CA GLY A 120 8.33 -1.76 2.81
C GLY A 120 7.95 -1.70 4.27
N LEU A 121 6.71 -1.29 4.54
CA LEU A 121 6.11 -1.22 5.87
C LEU A 121 4.79 -1.98 5.87
N GLY A 122 4.50 -2.69 6.94
CA GLY A 122 3.28 -3.47 7.07
C GLY A 122 3.04 -4.39 5.88
N ALA A 123 1.82 -4.42 5.35
CA ALA A 123 1.43 -5.24 4.21
C ALA A 123 1.87 -4.68 2.85
N MET A 124 2.45 -3.48 2.80
CA MET A 124 2.99 -2.88 1.59
C MET A 124 4.47 -3.21 1.44
N GLN A 125 4.79 -4.29 0.72
CA GLN A 125 6.16 -4.73 0.48
C GLN A 125 6.50 -4.67 -1.01
N GLY A 126 7.74 -4.31 -1.31
CA GLY A 126 8.28 -4.30 -2.68
C GLY A 126 9.45 -5.27 -2.78
N ILE A 127 9.37 -6.21 -3.73
CA ILE A 127 10.40 -7.19 -4.04
C ILE A 127 11.13 -6.71 -5.29
N GLU A 128 12.38 -6.35 -5.15
CA GLU A 128 13.21 -5.82 -6.24
C GLU A 128 13.92 -6.95 -6.98
N ILE A 129 13.74 -6.98 -8.28
CA ILE A 129 14.28 -7.99 -9.19
C ILE A 129 15.37 -7.37 -10.07
N VAL A 130 16.48 -8.08 -10.20
CA VAL A 130 17.63 -7.65 -11.00
C VAL A 130 18.16 -8.78 -11.86
N ASP A 131 18.93 -8.44 -12.89
CA ASP A 131 19.67 -9.40 -13.69
C ASP A 131 20.99 -9.82 -13.01
N GLN A 132 21.82 -10.60 -13.72
CA GLN A 132 23.11 -11.09 -13.23
C GLN A 132 24.16 -9.98 -13.02
N ASN A 133 23.98 -8.80 -13.62
CA ASN A 133 24.84 -7.63 -13.46
C ASN A 133 24.39 -6.72 -12.33
N GLY A 134 23.20 -6.99 -11.76
CA GLY A 134 22.56 -6.16 -10.72
C GLY A 134 21.70 -5.03 -11.29
N ASP A 135 21.46 -5.01 -12.61
CA ASP A 135 20.61 -4.04 -13.28
C ASP A 135 19.12 -4.42 -13.17
N PRO A 136 18.18 -3.45 -13.23
CA PRO A 136 16.75 -3.71 -13.16
C PRO A 136 16.26 -4.68 -14.24
N ASP A 137 15.63 -5.79 -13.86
CA ASP A 137 15.12 -6.82 -14.79
C ASP A 137 13.60 -6.78 -14.90
N LYS A 138 13.09 -5.87 -15.73
CA LYS A 138 11.67 -5.73 -16.03
C LYS A 138 11.09 -6.96 -16.72
N ASP A 139 11.85 -7.55 -17.64
CA ASP A 139 11.36 -8.68 -18.46
C ASP A 139 11.12 -9.91 -17.59
N ARG A 140 11.97 -10.13 -16.60
CA ARG A 140 11.77 -11.17 -15.60
C ARG A 140 10.52 -10.91 -14.75
N VAL A 141 10.32 -9.67 -14.30
CA VAL A 141 9.10 -9.32 -13.55
C VAL A 141 7.84 -9.57 -14.37
N LEU A 142 7.84 -9.29 -15.67
CA LEU A 142 6.71 -9.60 -16.54
C LEU A 142 6.44 -11.10 -16.64
N LYS A 143 7.47 -11.94 -16.72
CA LYS A 143 7.33 -13.41 -16.73
C LYS A 143 6.77 -13.92 -15.40
N ILE A 144 7.29 -13.43 -14.29
CA ILE A 144 6.79 -13.75 -12.94
C ILE A 144 5.32 -13.35 -12.80
N HIS A 145 4.97 -12.14 -13.23
CA HIS A 145 3.60 -11.65 -13.22
C HIS A 145 2.66 -12.53 -14.07
N GLN A 146 3.09 -12.91 -15.27
CA GLN A 146 2.31 -13.75 -16.16
C GLN A 146 2.07 -15.15 -15.58
N TYR A 147 3.11 -15.76 -15.01
CA TYR A 147 3.00 -17.05 -14.31
C TYR A 147 2.00 -16.97 -13.14
N ALA A 148 2.15 -15.96 -12.29
CA ALA A 148 1.27 -15.76 -11.14
C ALA A 148 -0.20 -15.60 -11.58
N LEU A 149 -0.45 -14.79 -12.61
CA LEU A 149 -1.78 -14.57 -13.16
C LEU A 149 -2.41 -15.88 -13.69
N GLN A 150 -1.64 -16.69 -14.42
CA GLN A 150 -2.09 -18.00 -14.92
C GLN A 150 -2.43 -18.98 -13.79
N ASN A 151 -1.81 -18.80 -12.61
CA ASN A 151 -2.07 -19.62 -11.43
C ASN A 151 -3.05 -18.97 -10.44
N GLY A 152 -3.76 -17.90 -10.86
CA GLY A 152 -4.83 -17.27 -10.09
C GLY A 152 -4.37 -16.19 -9.10
N LEU A 153 -3.12 -15.73 -9.17
CA LEU A 153 -2.62 -14.64 -8.34
C LEU A 153 -2.45 -13.35 -9.16
N VAL A 154 -3.29 -12.37 -8.87
CA VAL A 154 -3.16 -11.01 -9.42
C VAL A 154 -2.13 -10.23 -8.63
N MET A 155 -1.10 -9.72 -9.30
CA MET A 155 -0.04 -8.91 -8.71
C MET A 155 0.07 -7.57 -9.40
N ILE A 156 0.77 -6.63 -8.77
CA ILE A 156 1.07 -5.32 -9.33
C ILE A 156 2.58 -5.16 -9.48
N THR A 157 3.00 -4.72 -10.66
CA THR A 157 4.37 -4.31 -10.91
C THR A 157 4.55 -2.84 -10.55
N ALA A 158 5.75 -2.46 -10.10
CA ALA A 158 6.06 -1.13 -9.62
C ALA A 158 7.54 -0.77 -9.87
N GLY A 159 7.94 0.40 -9.36
CA GLY A 159 9.29 0.93 -9.50
C GLY A 159 9.48 1.68 -10.81
N THR A 160 10.41 2.64 -10.82
CA THR A 160 10.71 3.49 -11.98
C THR A 160 11.11 2.67 -13.20
N PHE A 161 11.76 1.52 -12.99
CA PHE A 161 12.21 0.62 -14.06
C PHE A 161 11.28 -0.58 -14.27
N GLY A 162 10.12 -0.65 -13.58
CA GLY A 162 9.18 -1.77 -13.69
C GLY A 162 9.72 -3.11 -13.16
N ASN A 163 10.76 -3.08 -12.35
CA ASN A 163 11.47 -4.24 -11.82
C ASN A 163 11.11 -4.60 -10.38
N VAL A 164 10.01 -4.09 -9.87
CA VAL A 164 9.53 -4.35 -8.51
C VAL A 164 8.18 -5.05 -8.54
N ILE A 165 8.05 -6.14 -7.79
CA ILE A 165 6.77 -6.78 -7.50
C ILE A 165 6.26 -6.19 -6.19
N ARG A 166 5.04 -5.63 -6.18
CA ARG A 166 4.45 -5.01 -5.00
C ARG A 166 3.30 -5.84 -4.45
N THR A 167 3.33 -6.10 -3.14
CA THR A 167 2.22 -6.76 -2.44
C THR A 167 1.15 -5.73 -2.07
N LEU A 168 -0.11 -6.02 -2.40
CA LEU A 168 -1.27 -5.16 -2.12
C LEU A 168 -2.54 -5.97 -1.80
N MET A 169 -2.41 -7.08 -1.09
CA MET A 169 -3.56 -7.87 -0.67
C MET A 169 -4.50 -7.06 0.24
N PRO A 170 -5.80 -7.39 0.31
CA PRO A 170 -6.70 -6.87 1.34
C PRO A 170 -6.15 -7.18 2.74
N LEU A 171 -6.32 -6.28 3.71
CA LEU A 171 -5.90 -6.55 5.10
C LEU A 171 -6.76 -7.62 5.77
N THR A 172 -7.98 -7.81 5.26
CA THR A 172 -8.94 -8.85 5.70
C THR A 172 -8.65 -10.24 5.09
N ILE A 173 -7.57 -10.39 4.31
CA ILE A 173 -7.19 -11.68 3.72
C ILE A 173 -7.02 -12.75 4.80
N SER A 174 -7.62 -13.93 4.58
CA SER A 174 -7.45 -15.06 5.48
C SER A 174 -6.01 -15.61 5.43
N ASN A 175 -5.60 -16.30 6.49
CA ASN A 175 -4.28 -16.94 6.51
C ASN A 175 -4.14 -18.03 5.45
N ALA A 176 -5.23 -18.71 5.08
CA ALA A 176 -5.24 -19.72 4.03
C ALA A 176 -4.95 -19.09 2.66
N GLU A 177 -5.68 -18.02 2.30
CA GLU A 177 -5.49 -17.30 1.05
C GLU A 177 -4.11 -16.63 0.98
N LEU A 178 -3.62 -16.05 2.09
CA LEU A 178 -2.29 -15.48 2.15
C LEU A 178 -1.21 -16.55 1.92
N ASN A 179 -1.35 -17.74 2.51
CA ASN A 179 -0.42 -18.85 2.28
C ASN A 179 -0.44 -19.29 0.83
N GLN A 180 -1.62 -19.54 0.27
CA GLN A 180 -1.77 -19.93 -1.13
C GLN A 180 -1.16 -18.88 -2.08
N SER A 181 -1.39 -17.60 -1.81
CA SER A 181 -0.80 -16.51 -2.61
C SER A 181 0.73 -16.50 -2.53
N LEU A 182 1.29 -16.75 -1.35
CA LEU A 182 2.74 -16.82 -1.16
C LEU A 182 3.35 -18.06 -1.82
N ASP A 183 2.66 -19.20 -1.81
CA ASP A 183 3.11 -20.42 -2.49
C ASP A 183 3.18 -20.17 -4.01
N ILE A 184 2.14 -19.60 -4.62
CA ILE A 184 2.13 -19.22 -6.05
C ILE A 184 3.25 -18.22 -6.36
N LEU A 185 3.45 -17.22 -5.50
CA LEU A 185 4.52 -16.23 -5.68
C LEU A 185 5.91 -16.88 -5.58
N CYS A 186 6.11 -17.79 -4.63
CA CYS A 186 7.37 -18.54 -4.50
C CYS A 186 7.66 -19.37 -5.74
N ASP A 187 6.65 -20.05 -6.29
CA ASP A 187 6.84 -20.86 -7.50
C ASP A 187 7.10 -19.99 -8.73
N ALA A 188 6.44 -18.82 -8.81
CA ALA A 188 6.72 -17.83 -9.87
C ALA A 188 8.12 -17.24 -9.79
N LEU A 189 8.71 -17.20 -8.58
CA LEU A 189 10.07 -16.69 -8.32
C LEU A 189 11.15 -17.77 -8.41
N LYS A 190 10.86 -19.01 -8.71
CA LYS A 190 11.84 -20.09 -8.96
C LYS A 190 12.04 -20.29 -10.45
#